data_c3b1d6e1f8e3f2426fe6932f72bb6907
#
_entry.id   c3b1d6e1f8e3f2426fe6932f72bb6907
#
_cell.length_a   1.000
_cell.length_b   1.000
_cell.length_c   1.000
_cell.angle_alpha   90.00
_cell.angle_beta   90.00
_cell.angle_gamma   90.00
#
_symmetry.space_group_name_H-M   'P 1'
#
loop_
_entity.id
_entity.type
_entity.pdbx_description
1 polymer ?
#
loop_
_entity_poly.entity_id
_entity_poly.type
_entity_poly.pdbx_seq_one_letter_code
_entity_poly.pdbx_strand_id
1 'polypeptide(L)'
;MAGDSTAIGSAIGIAVKRLKDLQSKSKIIILLTDGRNNAGSLPPLQAAQTAKTFGIKIYTIGVGTKGKAPFLVNSIFGQRYVYQQVDIDETTLKKISQVTGGEYFRATDLESLKNIYDQIDVMEKSEVKVIDHSEYKELFSYFLVPGLLFLLLEIGLSNSLLRRIP
;
A
#
# COMPACT_ATOMS: atom_id res chain seq x y z
N MET A 1 -28.13 14.43 -19.19
CA MET A 1 -26.71 14.65 -18.81
C MET A 1 -26.46 13.75 -17.62
N ALA A 2 -25.56 12.76 -17.75
CA ALA A 2 -25.10 12.01 -16.60
C ALA A 2 -24.30 13.00 -15.75
N GLY A 3 -24.78 13.32 -14.55
CA GLY A 3 -24.05 14.19 -13.62
C GLY A 3 -22.74 13.51 -13.24
N ASP A 4 -21.67 14.28 -13.13
CA ASP A 4 -20.36 13.80 -12.65
C ASP A 4 -20.52 13.18 -11.26
N SER A 5 -20.58 11.85 -11.21
CA SER A 5 -20.76 11.10 -9.98
C SER A 5 -19.49 10.31 -9.64
N THR A 6 -18.91 10.63 -8.49
CA THR A 6 -17.68 10.01 -7.99
C THR A 6 -17.99 9.15 -6.78
N ALA A 7 -17.83 7.82 -6.93
CA ALA A 7 -18.14 6.83 -5.90
C ALA A 7 -16.87 6.23 -5.30
N ILE A 8 -16.12 7.03 -4.53
CA ILE A 8 -14.80 6.64 -3.96
C ILE A 8 -14.92 5.38 -3.10
N GLY A 9 -15.89 5.30 -2.20
CA GLY A 9 -16.06 4.15 -1.33
C GLY A 9 -16.34 2.86 -2.09
N SER A 10 -17.18 2.92 -3.13
CA SER A 10 -17.47 1.76 -3.98
C SER A 10 -16.24 1.32 -4.78
N ALA A 11 -15.45 2.27 -5.30
CA ALA A 11 -14.20 1.97 -6.01
C ALA A 11 -13.20 1.26 -5.10
N ILE A 12 -12.99 1.75 -3.88
CA ILE A 12 -12.14 1.09 -2.87
C ILE A 12 -12.67 -0.31 -2.56
N GLY A 13 -13.98 -0.47 -2.34
CA GLY A 13 -14.60 -1.77 -2.06
C GLY A 13 -14.37 -2.81 -3.16
N ILE A 14 -14.48 -2.40 -4.42
CA ILE A 14 -14.20 -3.27 -5.58
C ILE A 14 -12.71 -3.64 -5.62
N ALA A 15 -11.81 -2.69 -5.40
CA ALA A 15 -10.37 -2.93 -5.37
C ALA A 15 -9.99 -3.90 -4.23
N VAL A 16 -10.54 -3.70 -3.03
CA VAL A 16 -10.33 -4.60 -1.89
C VAL A 16 -10.81 -6.02 -2.20
N LYS A 17 -11.99 -6.16 -2.81
CA LYS A 17 -12.52 -7.48 -3.22
C LYS A 17 -11.56 -8.22 -4.15
N ARG A 18 -10.85 -7.50 -5.03
CA ARG A 18 -9.87 -8.09 -5.96
C ARG A 18 -8.54 -8.43 -5.30
N LEU A 19 -8.12 -7.62 -4.32
CA LEU A 19 -6.79 -7.76 -3.71
C LEU A 19 -6.77 -8.67 -2.46
N LYS A 20 -7.89 -8.84 -1.76
CA LYS A 20 -7.95 -9.54 -0.46
C LYS A 20 -7.37 -10.95 -0.50
N ASP A 21 -7.64 -11.69 -1.57
CA ASP A 21 -7.27 -13.10 -1.71
C ASP A 21 -5.89 -13.31 -2.36
N LEU A 22 -5.21 -12.23 -2.77
CA LEU A 22 -3.88 -12.32 -3.37
C LEU A 22 -2.83 -12.67 -2.32
N GLN A 23 -1.95 -13.61 -2.67
CA GLN A 23 -0.77 -13.98 -1.88
C GLN A 23 0.41 -13.06 -2.24
N SER A 24 0.36 -11.80 -1.79
CA SER A 24 1.41 -10.81 -2.04
C SER A 24 1.96 -10.27 -0.73
N LYS A 25 3.28 -10.01 -0.69
CA LYS A 25 3.97 -9.40 0.48
C LYS A 25 3.47 -8.00 0.79
N SER A 26 3.13 -7.22 -0.23
CA SER A 26 2.50 -5.91 -0.12
C SER A 26 1.28 -5.83 -1.04
N LYS A 27 0.22 -5.20 -0.55
CA LYS A 27 -1.01 -4.92 -1.30
C LYS A 27 -1.33 -3.45 -1.16
N ILE A 28 -1.30 -2.74 -2.27
CA ILE A 28 -1.54 -1.30 -2.29
C ILE A 28 -2.68 -0.93 -3.26
N ILE A 29 -3.38 0.13 -2.92
CA ILE A 29 -4.34 0.82 -3.78
C ILE A 29 -3.86 2.26 -3.93
N ILE A 30 -3.72 2.75 -5.15
CA ILE A 30 -3.51 4.17 -5.41
C ILE A 30 -4.84 4.74 -5.89
N LEU A 31 -5.44 5.60 -5.06
CA LEU A 31 -6.69 6.28 -5.34
C LEU A 31 -6.39 7.68 -5.89
N LEU A 32 -6.65 7.87 -7.18
CA LEU A 32 -6.52 9.16 -7.86
C LEU A 32 -7.92 9.77 -8.05
N THR A 33 -8.13 10.99 -7.60
CA THR A 33 -9.41 11.67 -7.74
C THR A 33 -9.24 13.19 -7.84
N ASP A 34 -10.09 13.82 -8.62
CA ASP A 34 -10.21 15.27 -8.77
C ASP A 34 -11.48 15.83 -8.10
N GLY A 35 -12.32 14.95 -7.56
CA GLY A 35 -13.62 15.30 -7.02
C GLY A 35 -13.88 14.85 -5.59
N ARG A 36 -15.10 15.18 -5.14
CA ARG A 36 -15.66 14.71 -3.87
C ARG A 36 -16.42 13.41 -4.06
N ASN A 37 -16.49 12.60 -3.01
CA ASN A 37 -17.41 11.47 -3.00
C ASN A 37 -18.86 11.98 -2.94
N ASN A 38 -19.59 11.84 -4.04
CA ASN A 38 -20.99 12.29 -4.16
C ASN A 38 -21.93 11.18 -4.62
N ALA A 39 -21.42 9.94 -4.77
CA ALA A 39 -22.18 8.79 -5.20
C ALA A 39 -21.72 7.50 -4.51
N GLY A 40 -22.47 6.42 -4.73
CA GLY A 40 -22.17 5.11 -4.17
C GLY A 40 -22.82 4.87 -2.81
N SER A 41 -23.11 3.58 -2.50
CA SER A 41 -23.74 3.16 -1.26
C SER A 41 -22.76 2.91 -0.12
N LEU A 42 -21.47 2.76 -0.44
CA LEU A 42 -20.44 2.47 0.55
C LEU A 42 -19.68 3.75 0.95
N PRO A 43 -19.73 4.15 2.23
CA PRO A 43 -18.95 5.28 2.71
C PRO A 43 -17.44 5.05 2.56
N PRO A 44 -16.65 6.06 2.10
CA PRO A 44 -15.22 5.91 1.84
C PRO A 44 -14.41 5.44 3.06
N LEU A 45 -14.71 5.94 4.26
CA LEU A 45 -14.01 5.54 5.47
C LEU A 45 -14.31 4.09 5.90
N GLN A 46 -15.52 3.60 5.67
CA GLN A 46 -15.83 2.19 5.92
C GLN A 46 -15.10 1.27 4.95
N ALA A 47 -15.01 1.67 3.67
CA ALA A 47 -14.22 0.96 2.68
C ALA A 47 -12.72 0.91 3.06
N ALA A 48 -12.18 2.03 3.56
CA ALA A 48 -10.81 2.11 4.05
C ALA A 48 -10.57 1.20 5.28
N GLN A 49 -11.51 1.17 6.23
CA GLN A 49 -11.42 0.25 7.38
C GLN A 49 -11.41 -1.21 6.93
N THR A 50 -12.24 -1.55 5.95
CA THR A 50 -12.24 -2.90 5.36
C THR A 50 -10.90 -3.20 4.68
N ALA A 51 -10.32 -2.26 3.92
CA ALA A 51 -9.00 -2.41 3.33
C ALA A 51 -7.92 -2.71 4.38
N LYS A 52 -7.94 -1.96 5.49
CA LYS A 52 -7.04 -2.17 6.63
C LYS A 52 -7.13 -3.59 7.20
N THR A 53 -8.34 -4.13 7.35
CA THR A 53 -8.55 -5.50 7.88
C THR A 53 -7.89 -6.57 7.00
N PHE A 54 -7.77 -6.33 5.69
CA PHE A 54 -7.09 -7.22 4.75
C PHE A 54 -5.61 -6.86 4.52
N GLY A 55 -5.03 -5.95 5.31
CA GLY A 55 -3.65 -5.52 5.17
C GLY A 55 -3.38 -4.78 3.86
N ILE A 56 -4.38 -4.08 3.32
CA ILE A 56 -4.27 -3.32 2.07
C ILE A 56 -4.06 -1.84 2.42
N LYS A 57 -2.93 -1.26 2.00
CA LYS A 57 -2.65 0.17 2.12
C LYS A 57 -3.32 0.96 1.00
N ILE A 58 -3.76 2.18 1.31
CA ILE A 58 -4.35 3.08 0.33
C ILE A 58 -3.56 4.38 0.31
N TYR A 59 -2.90 4.66 -0.80
CA TYR A 59 -2.35 5.97 -1.11
C TYR A 59 -3.41 6.79 -1.83
N THR A 60 -3.63 8.02 -1.37
CA THR A 60 -4.64 8.89 -1.97
C THR A 60 -3.98 10.10 -2.62
N ILE A 61 -4.34 10.37 -3.87
CA ILE A 61 -3.80 11.48 -4.65
C ILE A 61 -4.97 12.37 -5.10
N GLY A 62 -5.02 13.59 -4.55
CA GLY A 62 -5.95 14.61 -5.03
C GLY A 62 -5.36 15.35 -6.21
N VAL A 63 -6.03 15.35 -7.36
CA VAL A 63 -5.57 16.04 -8.57
C VAL A 63 -6.31 17.34 -8.77
N GLY A 64 -5.57 18.42 -8.96
CA GLY A 64 -6.12 19.73 -9.28
C GLY A 64 -5.51 20.88 -8.49
N THR A 65 -5.68 22.08 -9.02
CA THR A 65 -5.24 23.32 -8.38
C THR A 65 -6.21 23.74 -7.28
N LYS A 66 -5.70 24.41 -6.23
CA LYS A 66 -6.59 25.04 -5.25
C LYS A 66 -7.19 26.29 -5.86
N GLY A 67 -8.51 26.41 -5.88
CA GLY A 67 -9.17 27.62 -6.28
C GLY A 67 -10.34 27.45 -7.23
N LYS A 68 -10.66 28.51 -7.92
CA LYS A 68 -11.75 28.56 -8.88
C LYS A 68 -11.20 28.20 -10.27
N ALA A 69 -11.71 27.14 -10.88
CA ALA A 69 -11.43 26.84 -12.28
C ALA A 69 -12.52 27.46 -13.18
N PRO A 70 -12.14 28.02 -14.34
CA PRO A 70 -13.12 28.53 -15.29
C PRO A 70 -13.78 27.36 -16.04
N PHE A 71 -15.08 27.21 -15.87
CA PHE A 71 -15.92 26.27 -16.63
C PHE A 71 -16.70 27.02 -17.71
N LEU A 72 -16.65 26.50 -18.93
CA LEU A 72 -17.46 27.04 -20.03
C LEU A 72 -18.89 26.50 -19.90
N VAL A 73 -19.84 27.37 -19.59
CA VAL A 73 -21.25 27.01 -19.47
C VAL A 73 -22.02 27.57 -20.65
N ASN A 74 -22.76 26.71 -21.34
CA ASN A 74 -23.71 27.13 -22.37
C ASN A 74 -24.98 27.70 -21.72
N SER A 75 -25.22 28.99 -21.90
CA SER A 75 -26.44 29.67 -21.48
C SER A 75 -27.29 30.01 -22.68
N ILE A 76 -28.57 30.28 -22.46
CA ILE A 76 -29.49 30.79 -23.49
C ILE A 76 -29.03 32.11 -24.12
N PHE A 77 -28.11 32.83 -23.47
CA PHE A 77 -27.45 34.06 -23.93
C PHE A 77 -26.05 33.84 -24.51
N GLY A 78 -25.65 32.60 -24.81
CA GLY A 78 -24.34 32.28 -25.35
C GLY A 78 -23.42 31.59 -24.31
N GLN A 79 -22.19 31.35 -24.75
CA GLN A 79 -21.17 30.74 -23.90
C GLN A 79 -20.57 31.76 -22.93
N ARG A 80 -20.49 31.41 -21.64
CA ARG A 80 -19.81 32.22 -20.64
C ARG A 80 -18.93 31.39 -19.74
N TYR A 81 -17.82 31.93 -19.27
CA TYR A 81 -16.99 31.32 -18.24
C TYR A 81 -17.63 31.56 -16.87
N VAL A 82 -17.89 30.48 -16.15
CA VAL A 82 -18.29 30.50 -14.76
C VAL A 82 -17.14 29.92 -13.94
N TYR A 83 -16.66 30.68 -12.97
CA TYR A 83 -15.64 30.20 -12.05
C TYR A 83 -16.29 29.30 -10.99
N GLN A 84 -16.06 28.02 -11.09
CA GLN A 84 -16.54 27.04 -10.12
C GLN A 84 -15.39 26.65 -9.19
N GLN A 85 -15.66 26.58 -7.91
CA GLN A 85 -14.68 26.16 -6.92
C GLN A 85 -14.43 24.67 -7.13
N VAL A 86 -13.20 24.31 -7.47
CA VAL A 86 -12.75 22.92 -7.50
C VAL A 86 -12.44 22.53 -6.06
N ASP A 87 -13.30 21.70 -5.48
CA ASP A 87 -13.24 21.37 -4.07
C ASP A 87 -12.99 19.87 -3.92
N ILE A 88 -11.73 19.56 -3.69
CA ILE A 88 -11.30 18.19 -3.36
C ILE A 88 -11.48 18.00 -1.85
N ASP A 89 -12.15 16.95 -1.44
CA ASP A 89 -12.27 16.60 -0.03
C ASP A 89 -10.97 15.99 0.51
N GLU A 90 -9.96 16.87 0.67
CA GLU A 90 -8.66 16.47 1.22
C GLU A 90 -8.79 15.83 2.60
N THR A 91 -9.77 16.26 3.39
CA THR A 91 -9.97 15.75 4.76
C THR A 91 -10.33 14.27 4.73
N THR A 92 -11.25 13.89 3.86
CA THR A 92 -11.63 12.47 3.69
C THR A 92 -10.49 11.67 3.08
N LEU A 93 -9.78 12.18 2.08
CA LEU A 93 -8.65 11.50 1.45
C LEU A 93 -7.50 11.24 2.44
N LYS A 94 -7.14 12.24 3.27
CA LYS A 94 -6.15 12.09 4.34
C LYS A 94 -6.55 11.03 5.37
N LYS A 95 -7.83 11.00 5.77
CA LYS A 95 -8.33 9.99 6.71
C LYS A 95 -8.28 8.58 6.12
N ILE A 96 -8.61 8.41 4.83
CA ILE A 96 -8.54 7.11 4.13
C ILE A 96 -7.10 6.57 4.17
N SER A 97 -6.13 7.39 3.74
CA SER A 97 -4.74 6.98 3.74
C SER A 97 -4.21 6.68 5.15
N GLN A 98 -4.45 7.55 6.12
CA GLN A 98 -4.01 7.38 7.51
C GLN A 98 -4.56 6.08 8.14
N VAL A 99 -5.84 5.78 7.94
CA VAL A 99 -6.46 4.56 8.50
C VAL A 99 -5.80 3.29 7.98
N THR A 100 -5.36 3.30 6.73
CA THR A 100 -4.77 2.12 6.06
C THR A 100 -3.25 2.06 6.13
N GLY A 101 -2.59 3.08 6.73
CA GLY A 101 -1.13 3.17 6.80
C GLY A 101 -0.47 3.67 5.51
N GLY A 102 -1.24 4.26 4.60
CA GLY A 102 -0.74 4.96 3.43
C GLY A 102 -0.59 6.46 3.66
N GLU A 103 -0.36 7.22 2.60
CA GLU A 103 -0.15 8.66 2.64
C GLU A 103 -1.01 9.41 1.61
N TYR A 104 -1.34 10.68 1.91
CA TYR A 104 -2.06 11.57 1.02
C TYR A 104 -1.08 12.48 0.28
N PHE A 105 -1.25 12.58 -1.03
CA PHE A 105 -0.50 13.49 -1.89
C PHE A 105 -1.45 14.41 -2.67
N ARG A 106 -0.90 15.53 -3.13
CA ARG A 106 -1.59 16.44 -4.04
C ARG A 106 -0.76 16.63 -5.30
N ALA A 107 -1.36 16.34 -6.45
CA ALA A 107 -0.80 16.59 -7.76
C ALA A 107 -1.45 17.82 -8.40
N THR A 108 -0.65 18.80 -8.79
CA THR A 108 -1.12 20.03 -9.47
C THR A 108 -0.86 19.97 -10.98
N ASP A 109 0.07 19.12 -11.40
CA ASP A 109 0.54 18.96 -12.77
C ASP A 109 1.08 17.54 -13.00
N LEU A 110 1.45 17.24 -14.23
CA LEU A 110 1.93 15.90 -14.62
C LEU A 110 3.28 15.55 -13.96
N GLU A 111 4.16 16.54 -13.78
CA GLU A 111 5.48 16.33 -13.19
C GLU A 111 5.36 15.98 -11.71
N SER A 112 4.53 16.72 -10.96
CA SER A 112 4.23 16.41 -9.56
C SER A 112 3.61 15.02 -9.41
N LEU A 113 2.70 14.63 -10.32
CA LEU A 113 2.10 13.29 -10.30
C LEU A 113 3.15 12.20 -10.50
N LYS A 114 4.08 12.38 -11.45
CA LYS A 114 5.17 11.43 -11.68
C LYS A 114 6.06 11.29 -10.44
N ASN A 115 6.46 12.41 -9.85
CA ASN A 115 7.28 12.40 -8.64
C ASN A 115 6.60 11.69 -7.46
N ILE A 116 5.27 11.83 -7.33
CA ILE A 116 4.47 11.10 -6.33
C ILE A 116 4.52 9.59 -6.56
N TYR A 117 4.36 9.13 -7.80
CA TYR A 117 4.48 7.69 -8.11
C TYR A 117 5.88 7.14 -7.80
N ASP A 118 6.93 7.88 -8.14
CA ASP A 118 8.31 7.49 -7.82
C ASP A 118 8.53 7.43 -6.30
N GLN A 119 7.96 8.36 -5.55
CA GLN A 119 8.01 8.38 -4.07
C GLN A 119 7.30 7.16 -3.48
N ILE A 120 6.09 6.84 -3.92
CA ILE A 120 5.34 5.65 -3.46
C ILE A 120 6.12 4.36 -3.77
N ASP A 121 6.72 4.26 -4.95
CA ASP A 121 7.54 3.09 -5.34
C ASP A 121 8.74 2.89 -4.40
N VAL A 122 9.44 3.97 -4.05
CA VAL A 122 10.56 3.93 -3.10
C VAL A 122 10.10 3.52 -1.70
N MET A 123 8.98 4.06 -1.23
CA MET A 123 8.41 3.74 0.09
C MET A 123 8.06 2.25 0.19
N GLU A 124 7.33 1.72 -0.79
CA GLU A 124 6.90 0.32 -0.79
C GLU A 124 8.06 -0.65 -0.95
N LYS A 125 9.05 -0.35 -1.81
CA LYS A 125 10.26 -1.17 -1.94
C LYS A 125 11.10 -1.21 -0.65
N SER A 126 11.14 -0.12 0.09
CA SER A 126 11.86 -0.05 1.36
C SER A 126 11.19 -0.92 2.42
N GLU A 127 9.86 -0.91 2.53
CA GLU A 127 9.12 -1.74 3.48
C GLU A 127 9.24 -3.24 3.17
N VAL A 128 9.15 -3.62 1.89
CA VAL A 128 9.33 -5.03 1.48
C VAL A 128 10.73 -5.54 1.86
N LYS A 129 11.78 -4.72 1.71
CA LYS A 129 13.14 -5.08 2.13
C LYS A 129 13.27 -5.28 3.63
N VAL A 130 12.61 -4.47 4.45
CA VAL A 130 12.62 -4.61 5.92
C VAL A 130 11.94 -5.92 6.35
N ILE A 131 10.87 -6.31 5.69
CA ILE A 131 10.16 -7.56 5.99
C ILE A 131 11.00 -8.80 5.58
N ASP A 132 11.81 -8.71 4.53
CA ASP A 132 12.71 -9.80 4.09
C ASP A 132 13.94 -9.96 5.01
N HIS A 133 14.27 -8.95 5.81
CA HIS A 133 15.32 -9.03 6.84
C HIS A 133 14.80 -9.57 8.19
N SER A 134 13.82 -10.45 8.19
CA SER A 134 13.55 -11.29 9.35
C SER A 134 14.81 -12.14 9.56
N GLU A 135 15.60 -11.77 10.57
CA GLU A 135 16.79 -12.50 11.00
C GLU A 135 16.37 -13.95 11.30
N TYR A 136 16.59 -14.83 10.35
CA TYR A 136 16.66 -16.25 10.65
C TYR A 136 17.87 -16.42 11.58
N LYS A 137 17.61 -16.54 12.87
CA LYS A 137 18.62 -16.94 13.83
C LYS A 137 19.02 -18.37 13.45
N GLU A 138 20.11 -18.49 12.70
CA GLU A 138 20.61 -19.80 12.29
C GLU A 138 20.96 -20.61 13.52
N LEU A 139 20.08 -21.52 13.90
CA LEU A 139 20.30 -22.47 15.00
C LEU A 139 21.25 -23.60 14.58
N PHE A 140 21.71 -23.59 13.33
CA PHE A 140 22.60 -24.60 12.76
C PHE A 140 23.85 -24.83 13.61
N SER A 141 24.50 -23.75 14.08
CA SER A 141 25.71 -23.86 14.89
C SER A 141 25.50 -24.60 16.21
N TYR A 142 24.31 -24.48 16.83
CA TYR A 142 23.97 -25.16 18.07
C TYR A 142 23.87 -26.67 17.93
N PHE A 143 23.54 -27.17 16.75
CA PHE A 143 23.46 -28.60 16.46
C PHE A 143 24.75 -29.15 15.82
N LEU A 144 25.43 -28.34 15.03
CA LEU A 144 26.68 -28.73 14.35
C LEU A 144 27.83 -28.97 15.35
N VAL A 145 27.99 -28.05 16.31
CA VAL A 145 29.12 -28.17 17.29
C VAL A 145 29.00 -29.42 18.15
N PRO A 146 27.86 -29.72 18.82
CA PRO A 146 27.71 -30.96 19.55
C PRO A 146 27.81 -32.20 18.65
N GLY A 147 27.24 -32.18 17.46
CA GLY A 147 27.34 -33.29 16.50
C GLY A 147 28.77 -33.62 16.12
N LEU A 148 29.57 -32.60 15.82
CA LEU A 148 31.00 -32.78 15.53
C LEU A 148 31.77 -33.33 16.74
N LEU A 149 31.43 -32.86 17.95
CA LEU A 149 32.06 -33.29 19.21
C LEU A 149 31.77 -34.78 19.50
N PHE A 150 30.52 -35.24 19.29
CA PHE A 150 30.15 -36.64 19.41
C PHE A 150 30.89 -37.51 18.40
N LEU A 151 31.05 -37.05 17.16
CA LEU A 151 31.75 -37.77 16.10
C LEU A 151 33.25 -37.95 16.43
N LEU A 152 33.87 -36.87 16.93
CA LEU A 152 35.26 -36.93 17.40
C LEU A 152 35.43 -37.87 18.60
N LEU A 153 34.46 -37.89 19.52
CA LEU A 153 34.43 -38.74 20.71
C LEU A 153 34.32 -40.24 20.31
N GLU A 154 33.45 -40.55 19.35
CA GLU A 154 33.29 -41.90 18.77
C GLU A 154 34.57 -42.38 18.14
N ILE A 155 35.24 -41.59 17.32
CA ILE A 155 36.52 -41.92 16.70
C ILE A 155 37.60 -42.14 17.74
N GLY A 156 37.66 -41.30 18.80
CA GLY A 156 38.61 -41.43 19.89
C GLY A 156 38.42 -42.70 20.72
N LEU A 157 37.19 -42.99 21.11
CA LEU A 157 36.82 -44.18 21.88
C LEU A 157 37.04 -45.48 21.06
N SER A 158 36.64 -45.47 19.79
CA SER A 158 36.80 -46.62 18.89
C SER A 158 38.30 -46.98 18.68
N ASN A 159 39.15 -45.96 18.63
CA ASN A 159 40.59 -46.17 18.34
C ASN A 159 41.43 -46.40 19.59
N SER A 160 40.95 -46.01 20.78
CA SER A 160 41.71 -46.06 22.05
C SER A 160 41.22 -47.19 22.99
N LEU A 161 39.93 -47.20 23.34
CA LEU A 161 39.39 -48.07 24.39
C LEU A 161 38.69 -49.34 23.85
N LEU A 162 38.13 -49.30 22.65
CA LEU A 162 37.39 -50.41 22.05
C LEU A 162 38.23 -51.22 21.03
N ARG A 163 39.51 -50.92 20.87
CA ARG A 163 40.43 -51.70 20.04
C ARG A 163 40.62 -53.10 20.65
N ARG A 164 39.78 -54.06 20.31
CA ARG A 164 40.06 -55.48 20.58
C ARG A 164 41.32 -55.88 19.80
N ILE A 165 42.37 -56.04 20.54
CA ILE A 165 43.58 -56.74 20.03
C ILE A 165 43.17 -58.20 19.81
N PRO A 166 43.40 -58.79 18.63
CA PRO A 166 43.10 -60.20 18.38
C PRO A 166 44.01 -61.11 19.25
#